data_b9b9b5e5b0aa4294d44fdfc79e3df18f
#
_entry.id   b9b9b5e5b0aa4294d44fdfc79e3df18f
#
_cell.length_a   1.000
_cell.length_b   1.000
_cell.length_c   1.000
_cell.angle_alpha   90.00
_cell.angle_beta   90.00
_cell.angle_gamma   90.00
#
_symmetry.space_group_name_H-M   'P 1'
#
loop_
_entity.id
_entity.type
_entity.pdbx_description
1 polymer ?
#
loop_
_entity_poly.entity_id
_entity_poly.type
_entity_poly.pdbx_seq_one_letter_code
_entity_poly.pdbx_strand_id
1 'polypeptide(L)'
;MIEALLKKMIKVGDLTIHMPNGSVVKAGDGAGPPVTMRVTAKGLRRLVTNPSLGLGEAYMDSDLTIEQGTLWDLLEIVGKSGGRTPKRGSALKRARKAFKRTVQSVNDRIASRRNVAHHYDVSNALYERFLDTDMQYSCAYFARPDMTLEEAQVAKKAHIGAKLNITPGMKVLDIGSGWGGLSMTLAADPGAKMTGVTLSTEQLALATERAAKAGLSDQVEFRLTDYRDLDETFDRIVSVGMLEHVGAPNFRTYFETVKRLLTDDGSAVIHAIGRMSGPGATNAFTQKYIFPGGYIPGLSEIVKAVEAAGLWITDIEILRLHYADTLREWRTRFLADPDIPTMFDARFLR
;
A
#
# COMPACT_ATOMS: atom_id res chain seq x y z
N MET A 1 -23.80 6.53 -27.90
CA MET A 1 -23.03 5.34 -27.52
C MET A 1 -22.21 5.54 -26.23
N ILE A 2 -21.36 6.58 -26.13
CA ILE A 2 -20.54 6.86 -24.92
C ILE A 2 -21.42 7.20 -23.72
N GLU A 3 -22.47 8.02 -23.89
CA GLU A 3 -23.43 8.34 -22.83
C GLU A 3 -24.10 7.10 -22.23
N ALA A 4 -24.57 6.19 -23.07
CA ALA A 4 -25.16 4.92 -22.62
C ALA A 4 -24.15 4.05 -21.87
N LEU A 5 -22.86 4.09 -22.25
CA LEU A 5 -21.79 3.40 -21.53
C LEU A 5 -21.55 4.01 -20.15
N LEU A 6 -21.47 5.34 -20.05
CA LEU A 6 -21.28 6.07 -18.78
C LEU A 6 -22.45 5.80 -17.83
N LYS A 7 -23.71 5.92 -18.30
CA LYS A 7 -24.90 5.58 -17.50
C LYS A 7 -24.93 4.11 -17.04
N LYS A 8 -24.38 3.20 -17.84
CA LYS A 8 -24.24 1.79 -17.44
C LYS A 8 -23.14 1.55 -16.41
N MET A 9 -22.08 2.35 -16.44
CA MET A 9 -20.95 2.24 -15.50
C MET A 9 -21.25 2.89 -14.17
N ILE A 10 -21.87 4.08 -14.18
CA ILE A 10 -22.21 4.86 -12.97
C ILE A 10 -23.68 4.58 -12.64
N LYS A 11 -23.92 3.93 -11.52
CA LYS A 11 -25.25 3.49 -11.08
C LYS A 11 -25.75 4.21 -9.83
N VAL A 12 -24.83 4.71 -9.02
CA VAL A 12 -25.08 5.34 -7.73
C VAL A 12 -24.40 6.71 -7.73
N GLY A 13 -25.01 7.69 -7.04
CA GLY A 13 -24.49 9.04 -6.92
C GLY A 13 -25.16 10.02 -7.90
N ASP A 14 -24.84 11.30 -7.78
CA ASP A 14 -25.28 12.37 -8.68
C ASP A 14 -24.06 12.92 -9.44
N LEU A 15 -23.83 12.38 -10.65
CA LEU A 15 -22.71 12.75 -11.49
C LEU A 15 -23.17 13.45 -12.77
N THR A 16 -22.72 14.69 -12.95
CA THR A 16 -22.90 15.47 -14.19
C THR A 16 -21.56 15.57 -14.93
N ILE A 17 -21.54 15.27 -16.22
CA ILE A 17 -20.34 15.27 -17.06
C ILE A 17 -20.54 16.21 -18.23
N HIS A 18 -19.71 17.27 -18.32
CA HIS A 18 -19.63 18.16 -19.48
C HIS A 18 -18.71 17.51 -20.53
N MET A 19 -19.29 17.15 -21.65
CA MET A 19 -18.63 16.42 -22.74
C MET A 19 -17.91 17.39 -23.70
N PRO A 20 -16.88 16.93 -24.45
CA PRO A 20 -16.10 17.78 -25.36
C PRO A 20 -16.92 18.39 -26.51
N ASN A 21 -18.04 17.77 -26.86
CA ASN A 21 -18.96 18.25 -27.92
C ASN A 21 -20.05 19.22 -27.38
N GLY A 22 -19.93 19.67 -26.13
CA GLY A 22 -20.89 20.56 -25.48
C GLY A 22 -22.11 19.87 -24.90
N SER A 23 -22.30 18.56 -25.09
CA SER A 23 -23.41 17.84 -24.47
C SER A 23 -23.15 17.60 -22.98
N VAL A 24 -24.24 17.46 -22.20
CA VAL A 24 -24.19 17.18 -20.76
C VAL A 24 -24.80 15.81 -20.52
N VAL A 25 -24.05 14.95 -19.83
CA VAL A 25 -24.48 13.60 -19.46
C VAL A 25 -24.69 13.55 -17.95
N LYS A 26 -25.89 13.14 -17.52
CA LYS A 26 -26.18 12.82 -16.12
C LYS A 26 -26.18 11.33 -15.92
N ALA A 27 -25.52 10.85 -14.86
CA ALA A 27 -25.35 9.43 -14.53
C ALA A 27 -25.43 9.21 -13.02
N GLY A 28 -25.93 8.04 -12.64
CA GLY A 28 -26.21 7.68 -11.24
C GLY A 28 -27.69 7.70 -10.95
N ASP A 29 -28.05 7.52 -9.68
CA ASP A 29 -29.43 7.52 -9.15
C ASP A 29 -29.85 8.87 -8.53
N GLY A 30 -28.98 9.88 -8.59
CA GLY A 30 -29.19 11.18 -8.00
C GLY A 30 -28.98 11.25 -6.49
N ALA A 31 -28.47 10.22 -5.87
CA ALA A 31 -28.25 10.18 -4.42
C ALA A 31 -26.88 10.76 -4.03
N GLY A 32 -26.86 11.48 -2.89
CA GLY A 32 -25.61 12.01 -2.31
C GLY A 32 -25.19 13.37 -2.85
N PRO A 33 -23.98 13.84 -2.51
CA PRO A 33 -23.47 15.13 -2.94
C PRO A 33 -23.31 15.18 -4.48
N PRO A 34 -23.76 16.29 -5.13
CA PRO A 34 -23.62 16.43 -6.57
C PRO A 34 -22.16 16.62 -6.97
N VAL A 35 -21.74 15.90 -8.00
CA VAL A 35 -20.42 16.05 -8.61
C VAL A 35 -20.59 16.47 -10.07
N THR A 36 -19.94 17.58 -10.44
CA THR A 36 -19.88 18.03 -11.83
C THR A 36 -18.44 18.00 -12.30
N MET A 37 -18.18 17.32 -13.41
CA MET A 37 -16.87 17.28 -14.03
C MET A 37 -16.91 17.65 -15.51
N ARG A 38 -15.82 18.23 -16.01
CA ARG A 38 -15.59 18.48 -17.43
C ARG A 38 -14.49 17.55 -17.94
N VAL A 39 -14.65 17.00 -19.14
CA VAL A 39 -13.65 16.16 -19.77
C VAL A 39 -13.32 16.65 -21.18
N THR A 40 -12.03 16.71 -21.52
CA THR A 40 -11.56 16.99 -22.87
C THR A 40 -11.72 15.77 -23.80
N ALA A 41 -11.60 15.96 -25.12
CA ALA A 41 -11.62 14.85 -26.07
C ALA A 41 -10.49 13.83 -25.79
N LYS A 42 -9.32 14.31 -25.35
CA LYS A 42 -8.18 13.46 -24.97
C LYS A 42 -8.48 12.68 -23.67
N GLY A 43 -9.04 13.35 -22.65
CA GLY A 43 -9.46 12.70 -21.41
C GLY A 43 -10.52 11.64 -21.63
N LEU A 44 -11.53 11.95 -22.44
CA LEU A 44 -12.59 10.99 -22.79
C LEU A 44 -12.03 9.74 -23.50
N ARG A 45 -11.10 9.92 -24.45
CA ARG A 45 -10.43 8.80 -25.11
C ARG A 45 -9.68 7.91 -24.10
N ARG A 46 -8.96 8.50 -23.14
CA ARG A 46 -8.27 7.77 -22.06
C ARG A 46 -9.26 6.97 -21.20
N LEU A 47 -10.34 7.59 -20.77
CA LEU A 47 -11.39 6.94 -19.97
C LEU A 47 -12.01 5.73 -20.67
N VAL A 48 -12.21 5.81 -21.98
CA VAL A 48 -12.81 4.72 -22.76
C VAL A 48 -11.81 3.60 -23.05
N THR A 49 -10.57 3.93 -23.39
CA THR A 49 -9.56 2.93 -23.82
C THR A 49 -8.94 2.19 -22.64
N ASN A 50 -8.66 2.89 -21.54
CA ASN A 50 -8.05 2.30 -20.34
C ASN A 50 -8.57 3.00 -19.05
N PRO A 51 -9.78 2.71 -18.61
CA PRO A 51 -10.39 3.40 -17.46
C PRO A 51 -9.54 3.36 -16.17
N SER A 52 -8.82 2.25 -15.95
CA SER A 52 -8.04 2.05 -14.72
C SER A 52 -6.79 2.91 -14.61
N LEU A 53 -6.28 3.40 -15.73
CA LEU A 53 -5.15 4.35 -15.79
C LEU A 53 -5.66 5.74 -16.20
N GLY A 54 -6.58 5.78 -17.14
CA GLY A 54 -7.05 6.98 -17.81
C GLY A 54 -7.77 7.97 -16.88
N LEU A 55 -8.45 7.50 -15.83
CA LEU A 55 -9.10 8.40 -14.87
C LEU A 55 -8.05 9.23 -14.14
N GLY A 56 -7.04 8.59 -13.55
CA GLY A 56 -5.99 9.28 -12.82
C GLY A 56 -5.16 10.18 -13.74
N GLU A 57 -4.71 9.67 -14.90
CA GLU A 57 -3.93 10.48 -15.85
C GLU A 57 -4.71 11.66 -16.43
N ALA A 58 -6.01 11.50 -16.71
CA ALA A 58 -6.83 12.61 -17.20
C ALA A 58 -6.97 13.70 -16.12
N TYR A 59 -7.10 13.33 -14.86
CA TYR A 59 -7.14 14.27 -13.75
C TYR A 59 -5.77 14.98 -13.58
N MET A 60 -4.68 14.23 -13.51
CA MET A 60 -3.32 14.77 -13.37
C MET A 60 -2.93 15.74 -14.50
N ASP A 61 -3.33 15.42 -15.74
CA ASP A 61 -3.01 16.23 -16.92
C ASP A 61 -4.07 17.34 -17.19
N SER A 62 -5.03 17.57 -16.28
CA SER A 62 -6.15 18.52 -16.46
C SER A 62 -7.07 18.24 -17.66
N ASP A 63 -6.98 17.04 -18.24
CA ASP A 63 -7.92 16.54 -19.25
C ASP A 63 -9.30 16.17 -18.63
N LEU A 64 -9.36 16.06 -17.29
CA LEU A 64 -10.54 15.97 -16.45
C LEU A 64 -10.43 16.99 -15.33
N THR A 65 -11.42 17.87 -15.19
CA THR A 65 -11.51 18.85 -14.10
C THR A 65 -12.82 18.69 -13.35
N ILE A 66 -12.79 18.86 -12.04
CA ILE A 66 -13.99 18.85 -11.20
C ILE A 66 -14.45 20.30 -11.02
N GLU A 67 -15.67 20.60 -11.45
CA GLU A 67 -16.28 21.92 -11.39
C GLU A 67 -17.16 22.09 -10.15
N GLN A 68 -17.72 20.98 -9.63
CA GLN A 68 -18.49 20.94 -8.39
C GLN A 68 -18.22 19.63 -7.64
N GLY A 69 -18.14 19.68 -6.31
CA GLY A 69 -17.73 18.56 -5.48
C GLY A 69 -16.20 18.41 -5.41
N THR A 70 -15.75 17.26 -4.97
CA THR A 70 -14.33 16.94 -4.78
C THR A 70 -13.93 15.70 -5.57
N LEU A 71 -12.60 15.48 -5.74
CA LEU A 71 -12.09 14.23 -6.30
C LEU A 71 -12.52 13.02 -5.45
N TRP A 72 -12.61 13.19 -4.13
CA TRP A 72 -13.08 12.14 -3.22
C TRP A 72 -14.52 11.73 -3.55
N ASP A 73 -15.43 12.69 -3.73
CA ASP A 73 -16.82 12.41 -4.06
C ASP A 73 -16.94 11.66 -5.40
N LEU A 74 -16.12 12.06 -6.40
CA LEU A 74 -16.05 11.34 -7.68
C LEU A 74 -15.58 9.90 -7.51
N LEU A 75 -14.51 9.68 -6.73
CA LEU A 75 -13.97 8.34 -6.47
C LEU A 75 -14.95 7.48 -5.69
N GLU A 76 -15.72 8.07 -4.77
CA GLU A 76 -16.79 7.38 -4.04
C GLU A 76 -17.93 6.92 -4.97
N ILE A 77 -18.39 7.79 -5.87
CA ILE A 77 -19.37 7.45 -6.92
C ILE A 77 -18.87 6.29 -7.78
N VAL A 78 -17.64 6.37 -8.27
CA VAL A 78 -17.02 5.31 -9.10
C VAL A 78 -16.88 4.01 -8.31
N GLY A 79 -16.42 4.08 -7.06
CA GLY A 79 -16.25 2.93 -6.18
C GLY A 79 -17.56 2.21 -5.86
N LYS A 80 -18.59 2.97 -5.49
CA LYS A 80 -19.94 2.43 -5.23
C LYS A 80 -20.60 1.84 -6.48
N SER A 81 -20.38 2.47 -7.64
CA SER A 81 -20.91 2.00 -8.93
C SER A 81 -20.22 0.75 -9.47
N GLY A 82 -18.95 0.55 -9.16
CA GLY A 82 -18.13 -0.57 -9.66
C GLY A 82 -18.55 -1.97 -9.20
N GLY A 83 -19.42 -2.07 -8.21
CA GLY A 83 -19.99 -3.31 -7.66
C GLY A 83 -18.92 -4.23 -7.01
N ARG A 84 -19.18 -4.66 -5.77
CA ARG A 84 -18.26 -5.52 -4.96
C ARG A 84 -18.18 -6.98 -5.44
N THR A 85 -19.03 -7.40 -6.35
CA THR A 85 -19.05 -8.78 -6.84
C THR A 85 -18.21 -8.93 -8.10
N PRO A 86 -17.25 -9.87 -8.13
CA PRO A 86 -16.53 -10.19 -9.35
C PRO A 86 -17.54 -10.74 -10.36
N LYS A 87 -17.88 -9.94 -11.39
CA LYS A 87 -18.63 -10.48 -12.52
C LYS A 87 -17.82 -11.63 -13.11
N ARG A 88 -18.38 -12.84 -13.16
CA ARG A 88 -17.81 -13.98 -13.88
C ARG A 88 -17.61 -13.58 -15.34
N GLY A 89 -16.42 -13.08 -15.67
CA GLY A 89 -16.04 -12.77 -17.04
C GLY A 89 -15.92 -14.04 -17.88
N SER A 90 -16.00 -13.90 -19.21
CA SER A 90 -15.74 -15.02 -20.12
C SER A 90 -14.39 -15.69 -19.84
N ALA A 91 -14.23 -16.97 -20.20
CA ALA A 91 -12.99 -17.72 -20.02
C ALA A 91 -11.77 -16.96 -20.59
N LEU A 92 -11.93 -16.34 -21.76
CA LEU A 92 -10.88 -15.53 -22.39
C LEU A 92 -10.49 -14.29 -21.56
N LYS A 93 -11.46 -13.57 -20.97
CA LYS A 93 -11.17 -12.44 -20.06
C LYS A 93 -10.46 -12.91 -18.81
N ARG A 94 -10.81 -14.10 -18.29
CA ARG A 94 -10.13 -14.70 -17.14
C ARG A 94 -8.69 -15.09 -17.47
N ALA A 95 -8.47 -15.75 -18.63
CA ALA A 95 -7.14 -16.14 -19.10
C ALA A 95 -6.24 -14.90 -19.32
N ARG A 96 -6.77 -13.85 -19.99
CA ARG A 96 -6.03 -12.59 -20.19
C ARG A 96 -5.69 -11.89 -18.85
N LYS A 97 -6.61 -11.92 -17.88
CA LYS A 97 -6.38 -11.37 -16.55
C LYS A 97 -5.34 -12.19 -15.76
N ALA A 98 -5.37 -13.53 -15.89
CA ALA A 98 -4.39 -14.42 -15.29
C ALA A 98 -2.99 -14.20 -15.88
N PHE A 99 -2.88 -14.14 -17.21
CA PHE A 99 -1.63 -13.83 -17.91
C PHE A 99 -1.06 -12.47 -17.50
N LYS A 100 -1.90 -11.42 -17.50
CA LYS A 100 -1.48 -10.09 -17.03
C LYS A 100 -1.01 -10.12 -15.58
N ARG A 101 -1.67 -10.89 -14.70
CA ARG A 101 -1.26 -11.08 -13.30
C ARG A 101 0.12 -11.72 -13.22
N THR A 102 0.36 -12.80 -13.95
CA THR A 102 1.65 -13.49 -13.95
C THR A 102 2.78 -12.58 -14.42
N VAL A 103 2.58 -11.83 -15.51
CA VAL A 103 3.58 -10.87 -16.00
C VAL A 103 3.83 -9.74 -14.99
N GLN A 104 2.78 -9.23 -14.35
CA GLN A 104 2.89 -8.15 -13.36
C GLN A 104 3.48 -8.59 -12.02
N SER A 105 3.39 -9.87 -11.69
CA SER A 105 3.83 -10.39 -10.38
C SER A 105 5.24 -10.97 -10.38
N VAL A 106 5.93 -11.00 -11.53
CA VAL A 106 7.34 -11.41 -11.58
C VAL A 106 8.18 -10.26 -11.04
N ASN A 107 8.69 -10.43 -9.83
CA ASN A 107 9.60 -9.50 -9.19
C ASN A 107 10.86 -10.28 -8.79
N ASP A 108 11.85 -10.31 -9.68
CA ASP A 108 13.15 -10.91 -9.40
C ASP A 108 14.01 -9.99 -8.49
N ARG A 109 15.17 -10.48 -8.06
CA ARG A 109 16.06 -9.73 -7.15
C ARG A 109 16.48 -8.36 -7.71
N ILE A 110 16.69 -8.26 -9.02
CA ILE A 110 17.13 -7.03 -9.70
C ILE A 110 15.97 -6.05 -9.78
N ALA A 111 14.78 -6.55 -10.17
CA ALA A 111 13.57 -5.74 -10.21
C ALA A 111 13.18 -5.25 -8.82
N SER A 112 13.31 -6.07 -7.77
CA SER A 112 13.04 -5.67 -6.38
C SER A 112 13.89 -4.47 -5.95
N ARG A 113 15.21 -4.53 -6.14
CA ARG A 113 16.12 -3.42 -5.81
C ARG A 113 15.77 -2.14 -6.57
N ARG A 114 15.55 -2.25 -7.88
CA ARG A 114 15.19 -1.08 -8.72
C ARG A 114 13.83 -0.50 -8.35
N ASN A 115 12.84 -1.33 -8.05
CA ASN A 115 11.49 -0.89 -7.70
C ASN A 115 11.47 -0.21 -6.32
N VAL A 116 12.23 -0.73 -5.35
CA VAL A 116 12.41 -0.10 -4.03
C VAL A 116 13.08 1.26 -4.19
N ALA A 117 14.21 1.34 -4.90
CA ALA A 117 14.89 2.61 -5.17
C ALA A 117 13.92 3.63 -5.81
N HIS A 118 13.23 3.26 -6.89
CA HIS A 118 12.30 4.16 -7.59
C HIS A 118 11.11 4.62 -6.73
N HIS A 119 10.62 3.77 -5.82
CA HIS A 119 9.51 4.14 -4.94
C HIS A 119 9.95 5.14 -3.85
N TYR A 120 11.17 5.00 -3.32
CA TYR A 120 11.73 5.87 -2.29
C TYR A 120 12.61 7.01 -2.83
N ASP A 121 12.79 7.13 -4.17
CA ASP A 121 13.40 8.29 -4.84
C ASP A 121 12.58 9.60 -4.67
N VAL A 122 11.32 9.50 -4.25
CA VAL A 122 10.57 10.61 -3.67
C VAL A 122 11.22 10.90 -2.32
N SER A 123 11.87 12.05 -2.18
CA SER A 123 12.77 12.39 -1.08
C SER A 123 12.17 12.18 0.32
N ASN A 124 12.98 11.78 1.31
CA ASN A 124 12.59 11.71 2.72
C ASN A 124 11.86 12.99 3.17
N ALA A 125 12.28 14.16 2.64
CA ALA A 125 11.67 15.46 2.91
C ALA A 125 10.16 15.53 2.59
N LEU A 126 9.66 14.77 1.61
CA LEU A 126 8.22 14.69 1.38
C LEU A 126 7.53 13.80 2.42
N TYR A 127 8.11 12.63 2.73
CA TYR A 127 7.51 11.70 3.70
C TYR A 127 7.42 12.32 5.10
N GLU A 128 8.42 13.07 5.53
CA GLU A 128 8.45 13.81 6.80
C GLU A 128 7.30 14.81 6.95
N ARG A 129 6.74 15.32 5.84
CA ARG A 129 5.69 16.34 5.87
C ARG A 129 4.29 15.78 6.09
N PHE A 130 4.02 14.53 5.67
CA PHE A 130 2.68 13.98 5.76
C PHE A 130 2.57 12.70 6.60
N LEU A 131 3.66 12.01 6.88
CA LEU A 131 3.66 10.89 7.82
C LEU A 131 3.59 11.38 9.27
N ASP A 132 3.46 10.45 10.20
CA ASP A 132 3.66 10.70 11.63
C ASP A 132 5.14 10.97 11.94
N THR A 133 5.42 11.47 13.14
CA THR A 133 6.78 11.83 13.58
C THR A 133 7.77 10.67 13.55
N ASP A 134 7.29 9.42 13.59
CA ASP A 134 8.10 8.20 13.48
C ASP A 134 8.24 7.69 12.04
N MET A 135 7.67 8.40 11.06
CA MET A 135 7.74 8.07 9.63
C MET A 135 7.21 6.66 9.31
N GLN A 136 6.07 6.28 9.88
CA GLN A 136 5.45 4.99 9.65
C GLN A 136 4.64 4.98 8.34
N TYR A 137 5.24 4.48 7.25
CA TYR A 137 4.58 4.40 5.93
C TYR A 137 3.82 3.07 5.75
N SER A 138 2.90 2.81 6.67
CA SER A 138 2.04 1.63 6.67
C SER A 138 0.72 1.92 7.40
N CYS A 139 -0.26 1.01 7.28
CA CYS A 139 -1.57 1.17 7.91
C CYS A 139 -1.43 1.35 9.42
N ALA A 140 -1.98 2.43 9.97
CA ALA A 140 -2.05 2.69 11.40
C ALA A 140 -3.17 1.85 12.06
N TYR A 141 -3.15 1.73 13.40
CA TYR A 141 -4.17 1.02 14.17
C TYR A 141 -5.00 1.99 15.01
N PHE A 142 -6.17 2.35 14.51
CA PHE A 142 -7.10 3.26 15.18
C PHE A 142 -7.99 2.47 16.15
N ALA A 143 -7.52 2.23 17.36
CA ALA A 143 -8.30 1.52 18.39
C ALA A 143 -9.58 2.29 18.80
N ARG A 144 -9.58 3.61 18.63
CA ARG A 144 -10.71 4.51 18.85
C ARG A 144 -10.82 5.52 17.69
N PRO A 145 -12.04 5.99 17.37
CA PRO A 145 -12.25 6.91 16.24
C PRO A 145 -11.61 8.30 16.37
N ASP A 146 -11.28 8.72 17.59
CA ASP A 146 -10.74 10.03 17.94
C ASP A 146 -9.21 10.07 18.01
N MET A 147 -8.53 8.97 17.68
CA MET A 147 -7.08 8.92 17.71
C MET A 147 -6.46 9.77 16.60
N THR A 148 -5.37 10.46 16.94
CA THR A 148 -4.46 11.08 15.97
C THR A 148 -3.67 10.02 15.21
N LEU A 149 -3.05 10.42 14.10
CA LEU A 149 -2.18 9.51 13.34
C LEU A 149 -1.01 9.00 14.18
N GLU A 150 -0.39 9.88 15.00
CA GLU A 150 0.69 9.54 15.92
C GLU A 150 0.26 8.45 16.90
N GLU A 151 -0.86 8.66 17.60
CA GLU A 151 -1.40 7.68 18.55
C GLU A 151 -1.74 6.35 17.87
N ALA A 152 -2.31 6.39 16.67
CA ALA A 152 -2.67 5.20 15.91
C ALA A 152 -1.42 4.44 15.39
N GLN A 153 -0.32 5.14 15.04
CA GLN A 153 0.94 4.50 14.67
C GLN A 153 1.67 3.92 15.87
N VAL A 154 1.65 4.58 17.02
CA VAL A 154 2.13 4.02 18.29
C VAL A 154 1.34 2.77 18.65
N ALA A 155 0.00 2.83 18.57
CA ALA A 155 -0.89 1.69 18.84
C ALA A 155 -0.61 0.52 17.87
N LYS A 156 -0.34 0.77 16.58
CA LYS A 156 0.05 -0.26 15.61
C LYS A 156 1.33 -0.99 16.06
N LYS A 157 2.36 -0.25 16.46
CA LYS A 157 3.64 -0.85 16.88
C LYS A 157 3.46 -1.68 18.15
N ALA A 158 2.71 -1.18 19.12
CA ALA A 158 2.36 -1.91 20.33
C ALA A 158 1.53 -3.18 20.03
N HIS A 159 0.54 -3.08 19.13
CA HIS A 159 -0.28 -4.21 18.70
C HIS A 159 0.54 -5.33 18.04
N ILE A 160 1.48 -4.95 17.16
CA ILE A 160 2.44 -5.89 16.54
C ILE A 160 3.34 -6.53 17.60
N GLY A 161 3.90 -5.74 18.51
CA GLY A 161 4.72 -6.24 19.62
C GLY A 161 3.99 -7.23 20.52
N ALA A 162 2.73 -6.95 20.83
CA ALA A 162 1.89 -7.86 21.61
C ALA A 162 1.66 -9.20 20.90
N LYS A 163 1.38 -9.18 19.58
CA LYS A 163 1.24 -10.42 18.79
C LYS A 163 2.54 -11.22 18.69
N LEU A 164 3.67 -10.59 18.68
CA LEU A 164 4.99 -11.25 18.67
C LEU A 164 5.35 -11.87 20.04
N ASN A 165 4.71 -11.43 21.12
CA ASN A 165 5.00 -11.92 22.47
C ASN A 165 6.51 -11.92 22.76
N ILE A 166 7.14 -10.76 22.58
CA ILE A 166 8.59 -10.60 22.75
C ILE A 166 8.92 -10.55 24.25
N THR A 167 10.01 -11.23 24.63
CA THR A 167 10.63 -11.11 25.95
C THR A 167 12.03 -10.47 25.80
N PRO A 168 12.57 -9.84 26.86
CA PRO A 168 13.87 -9.19 26.80
C PRO A 168 14.99 -10.09 26.28
N GLY A 169 15.79 -9.60 25.37
CA GLY A 169 16.93 -10.30 24.78
C GLY A 169 16.62 -11.23 23.62
N MET A 170 15.34 -11.46 23.28
CA MET A 170 14.98 -12.21 22.08
C MET A 170 15.56 -11.57 20.82
N LYS A 171 16.05 -12.40 19.90
CA LYS A 171 16.48 -11.97 18.55
C LYS A 171 15.28 -11.80 17.65
N VAL A 172 15.10 -10.61 17.10
CA VAL A 172 13.94 -10.28 16.24
C VAL A 172 14.43 -9.74 14.91
N LEU A 173 13.93 -10.31 13.81
CA LEU A 173 14.17 -9.82 12.45
C LEU A 173 13.01 -8.93 11.99
N ASP A 174 13.33 -7.75 11.47
CA ASP A 174 12.37 -6.86 10.79
C ASP A 174 12.67 -6.86 9.27
N ILE A 175 11.84 -7.56 8.49
CA ILE A 175 11.99 -7.68 7.04
C ILE A 175 11.33 -6.47 6.35
N GLY A 176 12.16 -5.58 5.81
CA GLY A 176 11.70 -4.32 5.24
C GLY A 176 11.54 -3.25 6.31
N SER A 177 12.58 -3.05 7.12
CA SER A 177 12.58 -2.19 8.32
C SER A 177 12.31 -0.70 8.06
N GLY A 178 12.29 -0.26 6.79
CA GLY A 178 12.06 1.15 6.45
C GLY A 178 13.03 2.08 7.16
N TRP A 179 12.52 3.13 7.78
CA TRP A 179 13.32 4.10 8.55
C TRP A 179 13.52 3.68 10.02
N GLY A 180 13.30 2.41 10.35
CA GLY A 180 13.68 1.78 11.62
C GLY A 180 12.73 1.99 12.80
N GLY A 181 11.62 2.73 12.64
CA GLY A 181 10.76 3.10 13.76
C GLY A 181 10.16 1.91 14.52
N LEU A 182 9.71 0.86 13.81
CA LEU A 182 9.21 -0.35 14.46
C LEU A 182 10.33 -1.09 15.21
N SER A 183 11.48 -1.30 14.57
CA SER A 183 12.63 -1.95 15.18
C SER A 183 13.09 -1.23 16.45
N MET A 184 13.20 0.10 16.41
CA MET A 184 13.56 0.90 17.58
C MET A 184 12.53 0.78 18.72
N THR A 185 11.24 0.76 18.39
CA THR A 185 10.17 0.58 19.39
C THR A 185 10.28 -0.78 20.08
N LEU A 186 10.47 -1.86 19.31
CA LEU A 186 10.57 -3.23 19.84
C LEU A 186 11.90 -3.49 20.60
N ALA A 187 12.94 -2.72 20.31
CA ALA A 187 14.19 -2.75 21.08
C ALA A 187 14.06 -2.00 22.41
N ALA A 188 13.44 -0.82 22.42
CA ALA A 188 13.28 0.00 23.63
C ALA A 188 12.35 -0.65 24.66
N ASP A 189 11.23 -1.18 24.20
CA ASP A 189 10.22 -1.91 24.99
C ASP A 189 9.55 -2.94 24.07
N PRO A 190 9.72 -4.19 24.31
CA PRO A 190 10.11 -5.00 25.45
C PRO A 190 11.60 -5.41 25.56
N GLY A 191 12.52 -4.73 24.90
CA GLY A 191 13.96 -5.02 25.04
C GLY A 191 14.48 -6.11 24.12
N ALA A 192 13.98 -6.17 22.87
CA ALA A 192 14.46 -7.09 21.85
C ALA A 192 15.86 -6.72 21.34
N LYS A 193 16.58 -7.73 20.82
CA LYS A 193 17.76 -7.53 19.95
C LYS A 193 17.30 -7.55 18.50
N MET A 194 17.25 -6.38 17.88
CA MET A 194 16.66 -6.19 16.56
C MET A 194 17.70 -6.26 15.45
N THR A 195 17.39 -7.02 14.40
CA THR A 195 18.05 -6.92 13.09
C THR A 195 17.04 -6.44 12.06
N GLY A 196 17.21 -5.23 11.56
CA GLY A 196 16.39 -4.68 10.49
C GLY A 196 17.08 -4.81 9.14
N VAL A 197 16.38 -5.30 8.11
CA VAL A 197 16.93 -5.39 6.76
C VAL A 197 16.13 -4.54 5.77
N THR A 198 16.86 -3.85 4.91
CA THR A 198 16.29 -3.03 3.82
C THR A 198 17.15 -3.14 2.55
N LEU A 199 16.57 -2.82 1.39
CA LEU A 199 17.30 -2.69 0.12
C LEU A 199 17.56 -1.22 -0.27
N SER A 200 17.13 -0.26 0.56
CA SER A 200 17.34 1.16 0.33
C SER A 200 18.50 1.69 1.17
N THR A 201 19.51 2.27 0.51
CA THR A 201 20.64 2.93 1.16
C THR A 201 20.24 4.14 1.98
N GLU A 202 19.22 4.87 1.54
CA GLU A 202 18.69 6.06 2.20
C GLU A 202 17.93 5.71 3.47
N GLN A 203 17.10 4.64 3.41
CA GLN A 203 16.44 4.12 4.60
C GLN A 203 17.44 3.60 5.63
N LEU A 204 18.46 2.84 5.18
CA LEU A 204 19.52 2.35 6.06
C LEU A 204 20.22 3.49 6.77
N ALA A 205 20.65 4.51 6.03
CA ALA A 205 21.40 5.64 6.60
C ALA A 205 20.57 6.36 7.69
N LEU A 206 19.32 6.71 7.37
CA LEU A 206 18.44 7.38 8.30
C LEU A 206 18.05 6.50 9.50
N ALA A 207 17.77 5.20 9.29
CA ALA A 207 17.46 4.29 10.39
C ALA A 207 18.62 4.13 11.35
N THR A 208 19.84 4.01 10.83
CA THR A 208 21.07 3.91 11.66
C THR A 208 21.31 5.19 12.46
N GLU A 209 21.17 6.36 11.83
CA GLU A 209 21.28 7.65 12.51
C GLU A 209 20.25 7.81 13.64
N ARG A 210 18.99 7.43 13.37
CA ARG A 210 17.89 7.50 14.35
C ARG A 210 18.16 6.57 15.53
N ALA A 211 18.62 5.34 15.30
CA ALA A 211 18.95 4.40 16.36
C ALA A 211 20.10 4.92 17.24
N ALA A 212 21.13 5.52 16.64
CA ALA A 212 22.22 6.14 17.38
C ALA A 212 21.75 7.32 18.24
N LYS A 213 20.92 8.21 17.68
CA LYS A 213 20.32 9.32 18.43
C LYS A 213 19.44 8.88 19.59
N ALA A 214 18.76 7.74 19.44
CA ALA A 214 17.93 7.14 20.48
C ALA A 214 18.72 6.34 21.53
N GLY A 215 20.04 6.18 21.37
CA GLY A 215 20.88 5.37 22.28
C GLY A 215 20.62 3.86 22.16
N LEU A 216 20.15 3.40 21.01
CA LEU A 216 19.75 1.99 20.79
C LEU A 216 20.74 1.21 19.92
N SER A 217 21.94 1.75 19.64
CA SER A 217 22.93 1.12 18.75
C SER A 217 23.39 -0.28 19.22
N ASP A 218 23.34 -0.56 20.51
CA ASP A 218 23.71 -1.87 21.07
C ASP A 218 22.56 -2.91 20.96
N GLN A 219 21.34 -2.44 20.65
CA GLN A 219 20.14 -3.29 20.58
C GLN A 219 19.58 -3.44 19.17
N VAL A 220 19.90 -2.50 18.27
CA VAL A 220 19.35 -2.45 16.91
C VAL A 220 20.46 -2.36 15.89
N GLU A 221 20.52 -3.33 15.00
CA GLU A 221 21.40 -3.33 13.84
C GLU A 221 20.57 -3.22 12.57
N PHE A 222 20.92 -2.30 11.66
CA PHE A 222 20.32 -2.23 10.33
C PHE A 222 21.32 -2.67 9.26
N ARG A 223 20.86 -3.49 8.29
CA ARG A 223 21.70 -4.06 7.23
C ARG A 223 21.12 -3.80 5.85
N LEU A 224 21.97 -3.43 4.89
CA LEU A 224 21.62 -3.36 3.47
C LEU A 224 21.70 -4.77 2.87
N THR A 225 20.70 -5.59 3.11
CA THR A 225 20.75 -7.02 2.77
C THR A 225 19.36 -7.50 2.35
N ASP A 226 19.34 -8.41 1.38
CA ASP A 226 18.13 -9.16 1.06
C ASP A 226 17.90 -10.23 2.17
N TYR A 227 16.67 -10.27 2.71
CA TYR A 227 16.31 -11.24 3.77
C TYR A 227 16.57 -12.70 3.36
N ARG A 228 16.60 -12.99 2.05
CA ARG A 228 16.88 -14.32 1.50
C ARG A 228 18.34 -14.76 1.69
N ASP A 229 19.23 -13.80 1.86
CA ASP A 229 20.67 -14.01 1.99
C ASP A 229 21.12 -14.15 3.47
N LEU A 230 20.18 -14.00 4.42
CA LEU A 230 20.45 -14.26 5.83
C LEU A 230 20.56 -15.78 6.09
N ASP A 231 21.46 -16.18 6.98
CA ASP A 231 21.72 -17.58 7.39
C ASP A 231 21.57 -17.83 8.89
N GLU A 232 21.33 -16.78 9.67
CA GLU A 232 21.06 -16.83 11.11
C GLU A 232 19.59 -17.09 11.44
N THR A 233 19.29 -17.48 12.67
CA THR A 233 17.92 -17.71 13.14
C THR A 233 17.48 -16.68 14.17
N PHE A 234 16.17 -16.44 14.22
CA PHE A 234 15.50 -15.44 15.04
C PHE A 234 14.35 -16.06 15.83
N ASP A 235 14.15 -15.59 17.06
CA ASP A 235 13.02 -16.00 17.91
C ASP A 235 11.70 -15.45 17.37
N ARG A 236 11.75 -14.26 16.76
CA ARG A 236 10.58 -13.59 16.17
C ARG A 236 10.95 -12.96 14.83
N ILE A 237 9.96 -12.93 13.92
CA ILE A 237 10.10 -12.20 12.65
C ILE A 237 8.90 -11.28 12.51
N VAL A 238 9.17 -10.03 12.11
CA VAL A 238 8.14 -9.07 11.71
C VAL A 238 8.38 -8.60 10.30
N SER A 239 7.30 -8.35 9.55
CA SER A 239 7.38 -7.76 8.21
C SER A 239 6.11 -6.94 7.97
N VAL A 240 6.27 -5.65 7.69
CA VAL A 240 5.17 -4.70 7.51
C VAL A 240 5.25 -4.03 6.15
N GLY A 241 4.22 -4.21 5.30
CA GLY A 241 4.14 -3.58 3.98
C GLY A 241 5.16 -4.09 2.97
N MET A 242 5.76 -5.27 3.21
CA MET A 242 6.79 -5.83 2.33
C MET A 242 6.25 -6.92 1.39
N LEU A 243 5.24 -7.69 1.82
CA LEU A 243 4.70 -8.82 1.05
C LEU A 243 4.15 -8.38 -0.31
N GLU A 244 3.68 -7.15 -0.43
CA GLU A 244 3.23 -6.51 -1.67
C GLU A 244 4.34 -6.41 -2.72
N HIS A 245 5.59 -6.35 -2.28
CA HIS A 245 6.77 -6.26 -3.15
C HIS A 245 7.38 -7.63 -3.51
N VAL A 246 6.91 -8.71 -2.89
CA VAL A 246 7.39 -10.08 -3.16
C VAL A 246 6.84 -10.62 -4.49
N GLY A 247 5.57 -10.35 -4.78
CA GLY A 247 4.86 -10.87 -5.95
C GLY A 247 4.39 -12.32 -5.77
N ALA A 248 3.19 -12.61 -6.27
CA ALA A 248 2.50 -13.89 -6.04
C ALA A 248 3.31 -15.17 -6.37
N PRO A 249 4.13 -15.23 -7.44
CA PRO A 249 4.95 -16.41 -7.72
C PRO A 249 5.97 -16.75 -6.63
N ASN A 250 6.40 -15.72 -5.86
CA ASN A 250 7.48 -15.85 -4.87
C ASN A 250 6.95 -15.99 -3.43
N PHE A 251 5.62 -15.97 -3.21
CA PHE A 251 5.06 -16.07 -1.84
C PHE A 251 5.50 -17.36 -1.13
N ARG A 252 5.52 -18.48 -1.84
CA ARG A 252 6.01 -19.73 -1.27
C ARG A 252 7.47 -19.59 -0.81
N THR A 253 8.36 -19.12 -1.66
CA THR A 253 9.78 -18.90 -1.31
C THR A 253 9.93 -17.92 -0.15
N TYR A 254 9.08 -16.87 -0.10
CA TYR A 254 9.07 -15.93 1.02
C TYR A 254 8.76 -16.64 2.35
N PHE A 255 7.70 -17.43 2.42
CA PHE A 255 7.33 -18.13 3.65
C PHE A 255 8.27 -19.29 3.98
N GLU A 256 8.84 -19.98 2.98
CA GLU A 256 9.94 -20.97 3.20
C GLU A 256 11.18 -20.29 3.80
N THR A 257 11.49 -19.06 3.36
CA THR A 257 12.59 -18.27 3.95
C THR A 257 12.26 -17.85 5.38
N VAL A 258 11.05 -17.34 5.63
CA VAL A 258 10.59 -17.01 6.99
C VAL A 258 10.72 -18.22 7.90
N LYS A 259 10.27 -19.40 7.47
CA LYS A 259 10.41 -20.65 8.24
C LYS A 259 11.87 -20.99 8.55
N ARG A 260 12.76 -20.89 7.55
CA ARG A 260 14.19 -21.17 7.70
C ARG A 260 14.88 -20.24 8.69
N LEU A 261 14.44 -18.99 8.75
CA LEU A 261 15.00 -17.95 9.62
C LEU A 261 14.38 -17.97 11.03
N LEU A 262 13.29 -18.70 11.27
CA LEU A 262 12.71 -18.87 12.60
C LEU A 262 13.40 -20.00 13.36
N THR A 263 13.56 -19.83 14.67
CA THR A 263 13.82 -20.93 15.60
C THR A 263 12.61 -21.87 15.65
N ASP A 264 12.76 -23.07 16.20
CA ASP A 264 11.69 -24.09 16.26
C ASP A 264 10.44 -23.58 17.00
N ASP A 265 10.61 -22.78 18.06
CA ASP A 265 9.55 -22.14 18.83
C ASP A 265 9.26 -20.71 18.35
N GLY A 266 9.80 -20.32 17.20
CA GLY A 266 9.70 -18.99 16.66
C GLY A 266 8.32 -18.66 16.09
N SER A 267 7.95 -17.38 16.13
CA SER A 267 6.72 -16.90 15.50
C SER A 267 6.96 -15.67 14.62
N ALA A 268 6.07 -15.44 13.64
CA ALA A 268 6.15 -14.31 12.74
C ALA A 268 4.84 -13.56 12.66
N VAL A 269 4.93 -12.22 12.59
CA VAL A 269 3.82 -11.33 12.25
C VAL A 269 4.06 -10.72 10.88
N ILE A 270 3.19 -11.02 9.93
CA ILE A 270 3.24 -10.50 8.57
C ILE A 270 2.03 -9.59 8.35
N HIS A 271 2.29 -8.30 8.17
CA HIS A 271 1.27 -7.30 7.91
C HIS A 271 1.37 -6.82 6.47
N ALA A 272 0.27 -6.89 5.73
CA ALA A 272 0.25 -6.53 4.31
C ALA A 272 -1.10 -5.95 3.89
N ILE A 273 -1.12 -5.16 2.82
CA ILE A 273 -2.35 -4.77 2.13
C ILE A 273 -2.89 -6.01 1.42
N GLY A 274 -4.12 -6.39 1.76
CA GLY A 274 -4.80 -7.54 1.17
C GLY A 274 -6.07 -7.16 0.42
N ARG A 275 -6.59 -8.10 -0.38
CA ARG A 275 -7.89 -7.98 -1.04
C ARG A 275 -8.82 -9.14 -0.71
N MET A 276 -10.10 -8.81 -0.50
CA MET A 276 -11.14 -9.83 -0.26
C MET A 276 -11.80 -10.36 -1.54
N SER A 277 -11.49 -9.78 -2.70
CA SER A 277 -12.03 -10.21 -4.00
C SER A 277 -11.33 -11.43 -4.62
N GLY A 278 -10.40 -12.04 -3.89
CA GLY A 278 -9.53 -13.11 -4.38
C GLY A 278 -8.41 -12.61 -5.29
N PRO A 279 -7.63 -13.52 -5.90
CA PRO A 279 -6.50 -13.19 -6.75
C PRO A 279 -6.87 -12.26 -7.90
N GLY A 280 -6.08 -11.21 -8.13
CA GLY A 280 -6.36 -10.22 -9.16
C GLY A 280 -5.16 -9.38 -9.56
N ALA A 281 -5.26 -8.67 -10.69
CA ALA A 281 -4.22 -7.72 -11.09
C ALA A 281 -4.30 -6.44 -10.27
N THR A 282 -3.15 -5.83 -9.98
CA THR A 282 -3.07 -4.49 -9.40
C THR A 282 -3.59 -3.45 -10.41
N ASN A 283 -4.20 -2.39 -9.91
CA ASN A 283 -4.67 -1.27 -10.73
C ASN A 283 -3.49 -0.66 -11.51
N ALA A 284 -3.72 -0.32 -12.79
CA ALA A 284 -2.66 0.18 -13.66
C ALA A 284 -2.10 1.54 -13.19
N PHE A 285 -2.92 2.39 -12.59
CA PHE A 285 -2.49 3.66 -12.01
C PHE A 285 -1.56 3.42 -10.82
N THR A 286 -1.98 2.58 -9.87
CA THR A 286 -1.17 2.20 -8.71
C THR A 286 0.17 1.60 -9.14
N GLN A 287 0.18 0.72 -10.13
CA GLN A 287 1.42 0.13 -10.64
C GLN A 287 2.36 1.12 -11.31
N LYS A 288 1.82 2.14 -12.00
CA LYS A 288 2.64 3.09 -12.74
C LYS A 288 3.20 4.20 -11.84
N TYR A 289 2.40 4.68 -10.88
CA TYR A 289 2.70 5.92 -10.15
C TYR A 289 2.92 5.73 -8.65
N ILE A 290 2.37 4.68 -8.03
CA ILE A 290 2.40 4.52 -6.58
C ILE A 290 3.35 3.39 -6.16
N PHE A 291 3.11 2.16 -6.63
CA PHE A 291 3.89 0.98 -6.27
C PHE A 291 4.29 0.20 -7.53
N PRO A 292 5.36 0.64 -8.24
CA PRO A 292 5.89 -0.11 -9.38
C PRO A 292 6.27 -1.54 -8.98
N GLY A 293 5.77 -2.53 -9.74
CA GLY A 293 5.96 -3.95 -9.41
C GLY A 293 5.14 -4.47 -8.22
N GLY A 294 4.38 -3.60 -7.54
CA GLY A 294 3.56 -3.97 -6.38
C GLY A 294 2.39 -4.90 -6.75
N TYR A 295 2.13 -5.87 -5.89
CA TYR A 295 1.02 -6.80 -6.01
C TYR A 295 0.22 -6.86 -4.72
N ILE A 296 -1.09 -6.60 -4.80
CA ILE A 296 -1.97 -6.71 -3.64
C ILE A 296 -2.51 -8.15 -3.59
N PRO A 297 -2.06 -9.00 -2.63
CA PRO A 297 -2.44 -10.41 -2.56
C PRO A 297 -3.90 -10.61 -2.16
N GLY A 298 -4.49 -11.68 -2.64
CA GLY A 298 -5.69 -12.24 -2.04
C GLY A 298 -5.33 -13.07 -0.82
N LEU A 299 -6.17 -13.05 0.23
CA LEU A 299 -5.93 -13.85 1.44
C LEU A 299 -5.71 -15.33 1.13
N SER A 300 -6.46 -15.88 0.17
CA SER A 300 -6.32 -17.27 -0.28
C SER A 300 -4.95 -17.61 -0.92
N GLU A 301 -4.23 -16.61 -1.45
CA GLU A 301 -2.87 -16.81 -1.98
C GLU A 301 -1.86 -16.87 -0.85
N ILE A 302 -2.04 -16.03 0.17
CA ILE A 302 -1.19 -15.99 1.38
C ILE A 302 -1.34 -17.31 2.14
N VAL A 303 -2.58 -17.69 2.50
CA VAL A 303 -2.87 -18.94 3.24
C VAL A 303 -2.24 -20.14 2.53
N LYS A 304 -2.49 -20.28 1.21
CA LYS A 304 -1.91 -21.37 0.43
C LYS A 304 -0.36 -21.41 0.47
N ALA A 305 0.27 -20.24 0.46
CA ALA A 305 1.73 -20.17 0.48
C ALA A 305 2.30 -20.49 1.88
N VAL A 306 1.64 -20.07 2.95
CA VAL A 306 1.98 -20.40 4.35
C VAL A 306 1.87 -21.89 4.59
N GLU A 307 0.76 -22.53 4.21
CA GLU A 307 0.55 -23.97 4.29
C GLU A 307 1.61 -24.75 3.49
N ALA A 308 1.90 -24.31 2.25
CA ALA A 308 2.92 -24.94 1.41
C ALA A 308 4.34 -24.84 1.96
N ALA A 309 4.64 -23.80 2.78
CA ALA A 309 5.89 -23.67 3.51
C ALA A 309 5.92 -24.53 4.81
N GLY A 310 4.78 -25.12 5.20
CA GLY A 310 4.66 -25.91 6.43
C GLY A 310 4.72 -25.05 7.69
N LEU A 311 4.14 -23.86 7.64
CA LEU A 311 3.90 -22.97 8.79
C LEU A 311 2.44 -23.07 9.23
N TRP A 312 2.19 -22.94 10.52
CA TRP A 312 0.84 -22.80 11.09
C TRP A 312 0.40 -21.34 11.06
N ILE A 313 -0.87 -21.10 10.69
CA ILE A 313 -1.51 -19.81 10.87
C ILE A 313 -2.25 -19.82 12.18
N THR A 314 -1.80 -19.02 13.14
CA THR A 314 -2.37 -18.95 14.48
C THR A 314 -3.40 -17.84 14.64
N ASP A 315 -3.31 -16.79 13.81
CA ASP A 315 -4.24 -15.65 13.84
C ASP A 315 -4.30 -14.97 12.47
N ILE A 316 -5.49 -14.47 12.11
CA ILE A 316 -5.71 -13.59 10.94
C ILE A 316 -6.60 -12.45 11.37
N GLU A 317 -6.07 -11.24 11.35
CA GLU A 317 -6.81 -10.03 11.66
C GLU A 317 -6.98 -9.14 10.42
N ILE A 318 -8.20 -8.66 10.18
CA ILE A 318 -8.53 -7.82 9.03
C ILE A 318 -8.78 -6.39 9.50
N LEU A 319 -7.82 -5.51 9.36
CA LEU A 319 -7.88 -4.11 9.81
C LEU A 319 -8.81 -3.22 8.97
N ARG A 320 -9.04 -3.55 7.73
CA ARG A 320 -9.98 -2.94 6.77
C ARG A 320 -10.03 -1.40 6.78
N LEU A 321 -10.88 -0.78 7.65
CA LEU A 321 -11.12 0.67 7.63
C LEU A 321 -9.97 1.49 8.22
N HIS A 322 -9.12 0.90 9.04
CA HIS A 322 -7.92 1.57 9.55
C HIS A 322 -7.04 2.15 8.45
N TYR A 323 -6.97 1.48 7.28
CA TYR A 323 -6.19 2.02 6.16
C TYR A 323 -6.89 3.19 5.47
N ALA A 324 -8.22 3.22 5.45
CA ALA A 324 -8.96 4.38 4.96
C ALA A 324 -8.74 5.61 5.85
N ASP A 325 -8.72 5.41 7.18
CA ASP A 325 -8.44 6.47 8.14
C ASP A 325 -6.98 6.94 8.05
N THR A 326 -6.02 6.00 7.92
CA THR A 326 -4.60 6.33 7.68
C THR A 326 -4.42 7.18 6.42
N LEU A 327 -5.04 6.80 5.30
CA LEU A 327 -4.96 7.55 4.04
C LEU A 327 -5.64 8.92 4.13
N ARG A 328 -6.70 9.05 4.94
CA ARG A 328 -7.35 10.34 5.20
C ARG A 328 -6.41 11.29 5.93
N GLU A 329 -5.73 10.80 6.96
CA GLU A 329 -4.75 11.57 7.73
C GLU A 329 -3.57 12.02 6.84
N TRP A 330 -2.98 11.10 6.06
CA TRP A 330 -1.90 11.44 5.13
C TRP A 330 -2.34 12.49 4.12
N ARG A 331 -3.53 12.32 3.52
CA ARG A 331 -4.08 13.29 2.58
C ARG A 331 -4.31 14.65 3.21
N THR A 332 -4.87 14.70 4.42
CA THR A 332 -5.14 15.95 5.14
C THR A 332 -3.86 16.71 5.39
N ARG A 333 -2.81 16.04 5.87
CA ARG A 333 -1.49 16.62 6.12
C ARG A 333 -0.82 17.08 4.83
N PHE A 334 -0.83 16.24 3.80
CA PHE A 334 -0.27 16.58 2.49
C PHE A 334 -0.90 17.84 1.89
N LEU A 335 -2.21 17.99 1.99
CA LEU A 335 -2.93 19.15 1.44
C LEU A 335 -2.79 20.41 2.31
N ALA A 336 -2.52 20.27 3.61
CA ALA A 336 -2.36 21.38 4.54
C ALA A 336 -0.93 21.92 4.58
N ASP A 337 0.05 21.16 4.11
CA ASP A 337 1.46 21.56 4.13
C ASP A 337 1.74 22.65 3.08
N PRO A 338 2.23 23.86 3.49
CA PRO A 338 2.42 24.98 2.57
C PRO A 338 3.62 24.83 1.64
N ASP A 339 4.56 23.96 1.95
CA ASP A 339 5.81 23.81 1.21
C ASP A 339 5.71 22.74 0.10
N ILE A 340 4.87 21.72 0.27
CA ILE A 340 4.68 20.68 -0.74
C ILE A 340 4.39 21.25 -2.14
N PRO A 341 3.53 22.29 -2.30
CA PRO A 341 3.31 22.90 -3.60
C PRO A 341 4.53 23.54 -4.24
N THR A 342 5.56 23.86 -3.44
CA THR A 342 6.81 24.43 -3.96
C THR A 342 7.84 23.35 -4.35
N MET A 343 7.65 22.11 -3.88
CA MET A 343 8.57 20.99 -4.11
C MET A 343 8.30 20.27 -5.44
N PHE A 344 7.07 20.34 -5.94
CA PHE A 344 6.61 19.52 -7.05
C PHE A 344 5.78 20.32 -8.07
N ASP A 345 5.71 19.82 -9.30
CA ASP A 345 4.90 20.41 -10.35
C ASP A 345 3.39 20.17 -10.12
N ALA A 346 2.56 20.94 -10.84
CA ALA A 346 1.10 20.86 -10.74
C ALA A 346 0.54 19.47 -11.10
N ARG A 347 1.27 18.67 -11.88
CA ARG A 347 0.88 17.32 -12.26
C ARG A 347 1.05 16.34 -11.09
N PHE A 348 2.12 16.48 -10.33
CA PHE A 348 2.37 15.68 -9.13
C PHE A 348 1.37 15.99 -8.01
N LEU A 349 1.04 17.28 -7.83
CA LEU A 349 0.10 17.74 -6.79
C LEU A 349 -1.35 17.30 -7.01
N ARG A 350 -1.70 16.92 -8.23
CA ARG A 350 -3.00 16.36 -8.61
C ARG A 350 -3.04 14.85 -8.51
#